data_9ffddf1ae21b886ea50cefdcbf7a7d5d
#
_entry.id   9ffddf1ae21b886ea50cefdcbf7a7d5d
#
_cell.length_a   1.000
_cell.length_b   1.000
_cell.length_c   1.000
_cell.angle_alpha   90.00
_cell.angle_beta   90.00
_cell.angle_gamma   90.00
#
_symmetry.space_group_name_H-M   'P 1'
#
loop_
_entity.id
_entity.type
_entity.pdbx_description
1 polymer ?
#
loop_
_entity_poly.entity_id
_entity_poly.type
_entity_poly.pdbx_seq_one_letter_code
_entity_poly.pdbx_strand_id
1 'polypeptide(L)'
;MIGSNMAQTALMLGLTPNVCLYDVYEPGLRGVLAEMDHCAFEGANITCTTDPAVAFEDAKFIISSGGAPRKEGMTREDLLKGNCQIAEEFGANVKRYCPDVKHVVVIFNPADLTGLVVLLHSGLKPEQVTTLAALDSTRLQEALAQEFGVQQCKVTGAHTYGGHGEQMAVFASQVKVDGKPLSELELTPERWAEIKLATVQGGSNIIKLRGRSSFQSPAYNAVKMIEAAMGGDKFTLPAGTYVNNEKYHNVMMAMPTVIDKKGVHFTEPKGTAEEIAALDASYEHLCKMRDEIIDLGIIPAVADWKTLNPNL
;
A
#
# COMPACT_ATOMS: atom_id res chain seq x y z
N MET A 1 7.11 13.91 -5.73
CA MET A 1 8.27 12.99 -5.61
C MET A 1 7.88 11.53 -5.75
N ILE A 2 6.95 10.99 -4.96
CA ILE A 2 6.61 9.56 -5.08
C ILE A 2 5.94 9.26 -6.41
N GLY A 3 4.98 10.08 -6.86
CA GLY A 3 4.32 9.93 -8.17
C GLY A 3 5.28 9.92 -9.35
N SER A 4 6.26 10.83 -9.37
CA SER A 4 7.29 10.86 -10.43
C SER A 4 8.16 9.60 -10.42
N ASN A 5 8.51 9.09 -9.24
CA ASN A 5 9.25 7.82 -9.14
C ASN A 5 8.42 6.61 -9.63
N MET A 6 7.11 6.61 -9.39
CA MET A 6 6.23 5.55 -9.90
C MET A 6 6.17 5.59 -11.43
N ALA A 7 5.96 6.76 -12.01
CA ALA A 7 5.94 6.93 -13.48
C ALA A 7 7.27 6.52 -14.11
N GLN A 8 8.38 7.02 -13.58
CA GLN A 8 9.71 6.63 -14.05
C GLN A 8 9.95 5.13 -13.94
N THR A 9 9.60 4.50 -12.81
CA THR A 9 9.76 3.06 -12.63
C THR A 9 8.92 2.27 -13.63
N ALA A 10 7.65 2.66 -13.87
CA ALA A 10 6.79 1.99 -14.83
C ALA A 10 7.36 2.07 -16.27
N LEU A 11 7.88 3.21 -16.67
CA LEU A 11 8.53 3.39 -17.98
C LEU A 11 9.85 2.63 -18.09
N MET A 12 10.69 2.65 -17.05
CA MET A 12 11.96 1.89 -17.02
C MET A 12 11.73 0.38 -17.10
N LEU A 13 10.65 -0.13 -16.51
CA LEU A 13 10.26 -1.54 -16.60
C LEU A 13 9.52 -1.88 -17.91
N GLY A 14 9.23 -0.88 -18.75
CA GLY A 14 8.52 -1.09 -20.00
C GLY A 14 7.08 -1.59 -19.85
N LEU A 15 6.43 -1.28 -18.73
CA LEU A 15 5.07 -1.79 -18.45
C LEU A 15 4.03 -1.24 -19.42
N THR A 16 4.15 0.01 -19.79
CA THR A 16 3.26 0.71 -20.71
C THR A 16 3.96 1.90 -21.33
N PRO A 17 3.71 2.21 -22.59
CA PRO A 17 4.18 3.46 -23.17
C PRO A 17 3.33 4.67 -22.75
N ASN A 18 2.10 4.46 -22.26
CA ASN A 18 1.16 5.53 -21.95
C ASN A 18 1.07 5.76 -20.44
N VAL A 19 1.48 6.93 -19.99
CA VAL A 19 1.44 7.35 -18.58
C VAL A 19 0.80 8.73 -18.50
N CYS A 20 -0.26 8.87 -17.70
CA CYS A 20 -0.84 10.15 -17.34
C CYS A 20 -0.49 10.51 -15.91
N LEU A 21 0.10 11.69 -15.72
CA LEU A 21 0.41 12.25 -14.41
C LEU A 21 -0.75 13.16 -14.00
N TYR A 22 -1.30 12.93 -12.82
CA TYR A 22 -2.35 13.74 -12.22
C TYR A 22 -1.91 14.33 -10.89
N ASP A 23 -2.06 15.62 -10.73
CA ASP A 23 -1.86 16.33 -9.46
C ASP A 23 -2.70 17.61 -9.47
N VAL A 24 -3.08 18.11 -8.30
CA VAL A 24 -3.78 19.39 -8.17
C VAL A 24 -2.86 20.60 -8.24
N TYR A 25 -1.54 20.39 -8.14
CA TYR A 25 -0.51 21.45 -8.19
C TYR A 25 0.16 21.48 -9.57
N GLU A 26 -0.45 22.26 -10.49
CA GLU A 26 -0.03 22.34 -11.90
C GLU A 26 1.47 22.66 -12.10
N PRO A 27 2.09 23.64 -11.39
CA PRO A 27 3.50 23.96 -11.64
C PRO A 27 4.44 22.80 -11.34
N GLY A 28 4.18 22.06 -10.23
CA GLY A 28 4.95 20.87 -9.88
C GLY A 28 4.76 19.74 -10.88
N LEU A 29 3.52 19.55 -11.36
CA LEU A 29 3.17 18.55 -12.35
C LEU A 29 3.88 18.79 -13.69
N ARG A 30 3.87 20.03 -14.18
CA ARG A 30 4.60 20.43 -15.40
C ARG A 30 6.10 20.26 -15.28
N GLY A 31 6.67 20.57 -14.09
CA GLY A 31 8.09 20.34 -13.82
C GLY A 31 8.47 18.87 -13.90
N VAL A 32 7.62 17.99 -13.32
CA VAL A 32 7.81 16.53 -13.42
C VAL A 32 7.71 16.05 -14.86
N LEU A 33 6.73 16.52 -15.64
CA LEU A 33 6.59 16.17 -17.04
C LEU A 33 7.84 16.55 -17.84
N ALA A 34 8.31 17.79 -17.69
CA ALA A 34 9.49 18.27 -18.40
C ALA A 34 10.76 17.43 -18.06
N GLU A 35 10.93 17.09 -16.77
CA GLU A 35 12.05 16.23 -16.34
C GLU A 35 11.92 14.80 -16.91
N MET A 36 10.71 14.26 -16.97
CA MET A 36 10.46 12.94 -17.57
C MET A 36 10.70 12.93 -19.09
N ASP A 37 10.33 14.01 -19.81
CA ASP A 37 10.61 14.16 -21.24
C ASP A 37 12.12 14.20 -21.52
N HIS A 38 12.91 14.79 -20.62
CA HIS A 38 14.38 14.80 -20.73
C HIS A 38 15.01 13.40 -20.55
N CYS A 39 14.28 12.42 -20.00
CA CYS A 39 14.75 11.03 -19.96
C CYS A 39 14.70 10.34 -21.32
N ALA A 40 13.97 10.91 -22.29
CA ALA A 40 13.84 10.40 -23.66
C ALA A 40 13.47 8.91 -23.73
N PHE A 41 12.51 8.47 -22.92
CA PHE A 41 12.03 7.09 -22.95
C PHE A 41 11.48 6.75 -24.34
N GLU A 42 12.04 5.73 -24.96
CA GLU A 42 11.68 5.35 -26.32
C GLU A 42 10.19 4.92 -26.40
N GLY A 43 9.46 5.55 -27.32
CA GLY A 43 8.04 5.26 -27.56
C GLY A 43 7.09 5.68 -26.43
N ALA A 44 7.57 6.36 -25.39
CA ALA A 44 6.72 6.82 -24.30
C ALA A 44 5.82 8.00 -24.72
N ASN A 45 4.56 7.93 -24.31
CA ASN A 45 3.60 9.02 -24.39
C ASN A 45 3.25 9.42 -22.95
N ILE A 46 3.89 10.48 -22.46
CA ILE A 46 3.72 10.98 -21.09
C ILE A 46 2.86 12.24 -21.17
N THR A 47 1.74 12.23 -20.46
CA THR A 47 0.84 13.37 -20.37
C THR A 47 0.68 13.82 -18.93
N CYS A 48 0.22 15.04 -18.71
CA CYS A 48 -0.14 15.52 -17.39
C CYS A 48 -1.38 16.40 -17.43
N THR A 49 -2.18 16.37 -16.35
CA THR A 49 -3.36 17.20 -16.24
C THR A 49 -3.75 17.41 -14.77
N THR A 50 -4.41 18.52 -14.50
CA THR A 50 -5.08 18.79 -13.21
C THR A 50 -6.57 18.48 -13.25
N ASP A 51 -7.10 18.07 -14.41
CA ASP A 51 -8.51 17.70 -14.61
C ASP A 51 -8.68 16.18 -14.40
N PRO A 52 -9.42 15.76 -13.37
CA PRO A 52 -9.66 14.35 -13.11
C PRO A 52 -10.43 13.67 -14.24
N ALA A 53 -11.30 14.36 -14.97
CA ALA A 53 -12.02 13.78 -16.09
C ALA A 53 -11.07 13.33 -17.21
N VAL A 54 -10.05 14.14 -17.49
CA VAL A 54 -9.02 13.82 -18.47
C VAL A 54 -8.03 12.76 -17.95
N ALA A 55 -7.63 12.88 -16.67
CA ALA A 55 -6.66 11.97 -16.08
C ALA A 55 -7.15 10.52 -15.99
N PHE A 56 -8.44 10.35 -15.71
CA PHE A 56 -9.04 9.04 -15.45
C PHE A 56 -9.68 8.43 -16.71
N GLU A 57 -9.92 9.21 -17.75
CA GLU A 57 -10.46 8.70 -19.01
C GLU A 57 -9.60 7.53 -19.53
N ASP A 58 -10.24 6.39 -19.79
CA ASP A 58 -9.60 5.17 -20.27
C ASP A 58 -8.49 4.57 -19.38
N ALA A 59 -8.28 5.08 -18.18
CA ALA A 59 -7.33 4.53 -17.23
C ALA A 59 -7.69 3.07 -16.87
N LYS A 60 -6.74 2.15 -17.04
CA LYS A 60 -6.92 0.73 -16.71
C LYS A 60 -6.23 0.34 -15.41
N PHE A 61 -5.19 1.05 -15.03
CA PHE A 61 -4.43 0.82 -13.81
C PHE A 61 -4.08 2.17 -13.19
N ILE A 62 -4.28 2.30 -11.88
CA ILE A 62 -4.05 3.55 -11.17
C ILE A 62 -3.25 3.30 -9.89
N ILE A 63 -2.27 4.15 -9.64
CA ILE A 63 -1.58 4.22 -8.34
C ILE A 63 -1.84 5.62 -7.77
N SER A 64 -2.47 5.68 -6.59
CA SER A 64 -2.76 6.93 -5.91
C SER A 64 -1.83 7.16 -4.73
N SER A 65 -1.08 8.26 -4.78
CA SER A 65 -0.23 8.75 -3.69
C SER A 65 -0.64 10.15 -3.20
N GLY A 66 -1.87 10.54 -3.45
CA GLY A 66 -2.39 11.90 -3.37
C GLY A 66 -2.63 12.46 -1.98
N GLY A 67 -2.22 11.80 -0.90
CA GLY A 67 -2.44 12.27 0.46
C GLY A 67 -1.67 13.56 0.82
N ALA A 68 -2.27 14.40 1.64
CA ALA A 68 -1.61 15.59 2.19
C ALA A 68 -0.66 15.19 3.34
N PRO A 69 0.54 15.81 3.41
CA PRO A 69 1.42 15.63 4.56
C PRO A 69 0.89 16.43 5.76
N ARG A 70 1.23 15.97 6.97
CA ARG A 70 0.93 16.71 8.18
C ARG A 70 1.63 18.08 8.16
N LYS A 71 0.86 19.14 8.38
CA LYS A 71 1.38 20.50 8.51
C LYS A 71 1.48 20.90 9.99
N GLU A 72 2.30 21.89 10.28
CA GLU A 72 2.40 22.48 11.62
C GLU A 72 1.02 22.98 12.09
N GLY A 73 0.67 22.67 13.33
CA GLY A 73 -0.64 23.03 13.91
C GLY A 73 -1.79 22.07 13.60
N MET A 74 -1.62 21.11 12.67
CA MET A 74 -2.65 20.10 12.38
C MET A 74 -2.68 19.02 13.47
N THR A 75 -3.88 18.71 13.94
CA THR A 75 -4.11 17.52 14.78
C THR A 75 -4.01 16.23 13.97
N ARG A 76 -3.96 15.07 14.66
CA ARG A 76 -4.07 13.78 14.00
C ARG A 76 -5.44 13.62 13.30
N GLU A 77 -6.49 14.10 13.95
CA GLU A 77 -7.86 14.04 13.42
C GLU A 77 -8.02 14.90 12.15
N ASP A 78 -7.46 16.10 12.11
CA ASP A 78 -7.49 16.96 10.91
C ASP A 78 -6.82 16.27 9.71
N LEU A 79 -5.67 15.65 9.95
CA LEU A 79 -4.95 14.91 8.92
C LEU A 79 -5.74 13.70 8.44
N LEU A 80 -6.36 12.97 9.36
CA LEU A 80 -7.20 11.80 9.06
C LEU A 80 -8.40 12.21 8.21
N LYS A 81 -9.16 13.22 8.65
CA LYS A 81 -10.29 13.75 7.90
C LYS A 81 -9.88 14.22 6.51
N GLY A 82 -8.81 15.02 6.41
CA GLY A 82 -8.33 15.53 5.13
C GLY A 82 -7.95 14.45 4.15
N ASN A 83 -7.22 13.42 4.59
CA ASN A 83 -6.79 12.34 3.71
C ASN A 83 -7.95 11.39 3.36
N CYS A 84 -8.90 11.18 4.25
CA CYS A 84 -10.12 10.40 3.92
C CYS A 84 -11.02 11.16 2.92
N GLN A 85 -11.12 12.49 3.00
CA GLN A 85 -11.83 13.29 1.99
C GLN A 85 -11.17 13.21 0.61
N ILE A 86 -9.83 13.25 0.56
CA ILE A 86 -9.09 13.02 -0.69
C ILE A 86 -9.37 11.60 -1.24
N ALA A 87 -9.44 10.59 -0.36
CA ALA A 87 -9.73 9.21 -0.75
C ALA A 87 -11.17 9.06 -1.27
N GLU A 88 -12.14 9.73 -0.65
CA GLU A 88 -13.53 9.78 -1.09
C GLU A 88 -13.65 10.40 -2.49
N GLU A 89 -13.06 11.58 -2.69
CA GLU A 89 -13.05 12.26 -3.98
C GLU A 89 -12.36 11.41 -5.06
N PHE A 90 -11.24 10.79 -4.73
CA PHE A 90 -10.53 9.89 -5.63
C PHE A 90 -11.40 8.68 -6.01
N GLY A 91 -12.04 8.02 -5.04
CA GLY A 91 -12.96 6.90 -5.30
C GLY A 91 -14.15 7.32 -6.17
N ALA A 92 -14.76 8.48 -5.89
CA ALA A 92 -15.85 9.03 -6.71
C ALA A 92 -15.40 9.34 -8.15
N ASN A 93 -14.19 9.85 -8.35
CA ASN A 93 -13.63 10.10 -9.67
C ASN A 93 -13.40 8.78 -10.44
N VAL A 94 -12.87 7.74 -9.78
CA VAL A 94 -12.74 6.40 -10.37
C VAL A 94 -14.11 5.88 -10.83
N LYS A 95 -15.13 5.94 -9.97
CA LYS A 95 -16.49 5.51 -10.32
C LYS A 95 -17.06 6.25 -11.50
N ARG A 96 -16.80 7.55 -11.57
CA ARG A 96 -17.38 8.44 -12.58
C ARG A 96 -16.69 8.36 -13.93
N TYR A 97 -15.37 8.31 -13.95
CA TYR A 97 -14.57 8.52 -15.15
C TYR A 97 -13.87 7.27 -15.68
N CYS A 98 -13.62 6.26 -14.82
CA CYS A 98 -12.98 5.01 -15.24
C CYS A 98 -13.58 3.77 -14.53
N PRO A 99 -14.89 3.51 -14.66
CA PRO A 99 -15.54 2.38 -13.97
C PRO A 99 -14.97 1.00 -14.39
N ASP A 100 -14.29 0.94 -15.54
CA ASP A 100 -13.68 -0.27 -16.09
C ASP A 100 -12.20 -0.45 -15.70
N VAL A 101 -11.70 0.35 -14.74
CA VAL A 101 -10.35 0.20 -14.21
C VAL A 101 -10.14 -1.22 -13.69
N LYS A 102 -8.98 -1.79 -13.96
CA LYS A 102 -8.68 -3.19 -13.61
C LYS A 102 -8.12 -3.32 -12.21
N HIS A 103 -7.26 -2.39 -11.82
CA HIS A 103 -6.66 -2.41 -10.49
C HIS A 103 -6.26 -1.01 -10.02
N VAL A 104 -6.46 -0.77 -8.73
CA VAL A 104 -6.09 0.48 -8.04
C VAL A 104 -5.20 0.15 -6.86
N VAL A 105 -4.06 0.81 -6.76
CA VAL A 105 -3.17 0.74 -5.58
C VAL A 105 -3.20 2.07 -4.85
N VAL A 106 -3.57 2.06 -3.58
CA VAL A 106 -3.63 3.24 -2.71
C VAL A 106 -2.44 3.22 -1.76
N ILE A 107 -1.62 4.27 -1.75
CA ILE A 107 -0.37 4.28 -0.98
C ILE A 107 -0.22 5.47 -0.01
N PHE A 108 -1.21 6.34 0.10
CA PHE A 108 -1.15 7.47 1.04
C PHE A 108 -1.81 7.15 2.38
N ASN A 109 -1.19 7.66 3.44
CA ASN A 109 -1.55 7.32 4.82
C ASN A 109 -2.76 8.12 5.37
N PRO A 110 -3.52 7.47 6.28
CA PRO A 110 -3.37 6.10 6.75
C PRO A 110 -3.92 5.08 5.73
N ALA A 111 -3.02 4.34 5.08
CA ALA A 111 -3.32 3.56 3.88
C ALA A 111 -4.48 2.57 4.05
N ASP A 112 -4.61 1.91 5.21
CA ASP A 112 -5.69 0.97 5.48
C ASP A 112 -7.06 1.65 5.49
N LEU A 113 -7.15 2.88 6.02
CA LEU A 113 -8.40 3.64 6.01
C LEU A 113 -8.67 4.29 4.65
N THR A 114 -7.66 4.92 4.05
CA THR A 114 -7.84 5.57 2.74
C THR A 114 -8.15 4.55 1.65
N GLY A 115 -7.55 3.35 1.70
CA GLY A 115 -7.89 2.23 0.81
C GLY A 115 -9.33 1.75 1.01
N LEU A 116 -9.81 1.65 2.25
CA LEU A 116 -11.19 1.31 2.56
C LEU A 116 -12.16 2.38 2.01
N VAL A 117 -11.88 3.66 2.24
CA VAL A 117 -12.70 4.76 1.72
C VAL A 117 -12.76 4.75 0.19
N VAL A 118 -11.60 4.53 -0.48
CA VAL A 118 -11.56 4.40 -1.95
C VAL A 118 -12.42 3.22 -2.41
N LEU A 119 -12.32 2.06 -1.76
CA LEU A 119 -13.13 0.90 -2.12
C LEU A 119 -14.63 1.20 -2.00
N LEU A 120 -15.04 1.84 -0.91
CA LEU A 120 -16.45 2.17 -0.67
C LEU A 120 -17.00 3.12 -1.74
N HIS A 121 -16.24 4.15 -2.13
CA HIS A 121 -16.72 5.21 -3.03
C HIS A 121 -16.47 4.94 -4.52
N SER A 122 -15.56 4.01 -4.86
CA SER A 122 -15.24 3.69 -6.25
C SER A 122 -16.24 2.74 -6.94
N GLY A 123 -17.01 1.97 -6.17
CA GLY A 123 -17.86 0.91 -6.72
C GLY A 123 -17.09 -0.27 -7.31
N LEU A 124 -15.79 -0.35 -7.08
CA LEU A 124 -14.95 -1.46 -7.51
C LEU A 124 -15.18 -2.70 -6.65
N LYS A 125 -14.81 -3.85 -7.18
CA LYS A 125 -14.79 -5.10 -6.41
C LYS A 125 -13.60 -5.11 -5.44
N PRO A 126 -13.69 -5.81 -4.31
CA PRO A 126 -12.59 -5.93 -3.35
C PRO A 126 -11.25 -6.35 -3.96
N GLU A 127 -11.28 -7.28 -4.92
CA GLU A 127 -10.07 -7.77 -5.59
C GLU A 127 -9.39 -6.75 -6.52
N GLN A 128 -10.03 -5.62 -6.81
CA GLN A 128 -9.51 -4.56 -7.66
C GLN A 128 -8.79 -3.44 -6.88
N VAL A 129 -8.87 -3.43 -5.55
CA VAL A 129 -8.30 -2.36 -4.72
C VAL A 129 -7.33 -2.94 -3.70
N THR A 130 -6.10 -2.44 -3.69
CA THR A 130 -5.07 -2.82 -2.72
C THR A 130 -4.42 -1.60 -2.09
N THR A 131 -3.85 -1.79 -0.91
CA THR A 131 -2.94 -0.83 -0.30
C THR A 131 -1.53 -1.38 -0.20
N LEU A 132 -0.54 -0.50 -0.09
CA LEU A 132 0.85 -0.90 -0.06
C LEU A 132 1.29 -1.22 1.39
N ALA A 133 1.44 -2.51 1.69
CA ALA A 133 1.99 -3.01 2.96
C ALA A 133 3.32 -3.77 2.78
N ALA A 134 3.72 -4.09 1.56
CA ALA A 134 4.90 -4.90 1.26
C ALA A 134 6.20 -4.36 1.85
N LEU A 135 6.32 -3.04 2.02
CA LEU A 135 7.50 -2.40 2.59
C LEU A 135 7.86 -2.90 3.97
N ASP A 136 6.89 -3.22 4.80
CA ASP A 136 7.14 -3.65 6.16
C ASP A 136 7.78 -5.04 6.16
N SER A 137 7.35 -5.92 5.27
CA SER A 137 7.96 -7.22 5.04
C SER A 137 9.37 -7.10 4.46
N THR A 138 9.61 -6.20 3.51
CA THR A 138 10.96 -6.00 2.94
C THR A 138 11.94 -5.38 3.94
N ARG A 139 11.46 -4.58 4.90
CA ARG A 139 12.26 -4.08 6.03
C ARG A 139 12.68 -5.21 6.96
N LEU A 140 11.76 -6.14 7.26
CA LEU A 140 12.08 -7.33 8.05
C LEU A 140 13.11 -8.22 7.33
N GLN A 141 12.93 -8.43 6.02
CA GLN A 141 13.89 -9.18 5.21
C GLN A 141 15.28 -8.54 5.23
N GLU A 142 15.36 -7.23 5.08
CA GLU A 142 16.61 -6.48 5.10
C GLU A 142 17.30 -6.54 6.45
N ALA A 143 16.56 -6.33 7.55
CA ALA A 143 17.10 -6.40 8.90
C ALA A 143 17.67 -7.79 9.23
N LEU A 144 16.96 -8.85 8.83
CA LEU A 144 17.47 -10.23 8.98
C LEU A 144 18.66 -10.52 8.06
N ALA A 145 18.67 -9.99 6.85
CA ALA A 145 19.80 -10.14 5.93
C ALA A 145 21.06 -9.49 6.49
N GLN A 146 20.96 -8.33 7.09
CA GLN A 146 22.06 -7.66 7.78
C GLN A 146 22.53 -8.45 9.00
N GLU A 147 21.62 -8.95 9.82
CA GLU A 147 21.93 -9.74 11.01
C GLU A 147 22.80 -10.96 10.68
N PHE A 148 22.44 -11.68 9.63
CA PHE A 148 23.12 -12.91 9.24
C PHE A 148 24.18 -12.73 8.13
N GLY A 149 24.46 -11.50 7.70
CA GLY A 149 25.46 -11.20 6.69
C GLY A 149 25.19 -11.83 5.32
N VAL A 150 23.92 -11.95 4.93
CA VAL A 150 23.50 -12.53 3.65
C VAL A 150 22.83 -11.47 2.75
N GLN A 151 22.66 -11.79 1.47
CA GLN A 151 21.87 -10.96 0.56
C GLN A 151 20.39 -11.01 0.96
N GLN A 152 19.66 -9.90 0.84
CA GLN A 152 18.22 -9.81 1.18
C GLN A 152 17.37 -10.89 0.48
N CYS A 153 17.67 -11.22 -0.77
CA CYS A 153 16.97 -12.28 -1.52
C CYS A 153 17.13 -13.69 -0.93
N LYS A 154 18.09 -13.89 -0.02
CA LYS A 154 18.30 -15.14 0.72
C LYS A 154 17.38 -15.26 1.96
N VAL A 155 16.70 -14.19 2.33
CA VAL A 155 15.71 -14.20 3.41
C VAL A 155 14.33 -14.38 2.79
N THR A 156 13.68 -15.48 3.10
CA THR A 156 12.34 -15.83 2.59
C THR A 156 11.36 -16.06 3.73
N GLY A 157 10.07 -15.88 3.48
CA GLY A 157 9.03 -16.09 4.50
C GLY A 157 8.99 -15.02 5.62
N ALA A 158 9.75 -13.94 5.49
CA ALA A 158 9.71 -12.81 6.42
C ALA A 158 8.55 -11.89 6.01
N HIS A 159 7.48 -11.92 6.79
CA HIS A 159 6.26 -11.19 6.47
C HIS A 159 5.73 -10.39 7.65
N THR A 160 5.01 -9.32 7.32
CA THR A 160 4.23 -8.52 8.27
C THR A 160 2.79 -8.48 7.80
N TYR A 161 1.84 -8.62 8.72
CA TYR A 161 0.41 -8.61 8.42
C TYR A 161 -0.33 -7.63 9.33
N GLY A 162 -1.62 -7.41 9.04
CA GLY A 162 -2.44 -6.46 9.79
C GLY A 162 -2.34 -5.04 9.27
N GLY A 163 -2.43 -4.05 10.15
CA GLY A 163 -2.36 -2.64 9.82
C GLY A 163 -0.96 -2.18 9.46
N HIS A 164 -0.87 -1.23 8.49
CA HIS A 164 0.39 -0.59 8.14
C HIS A 164 0.77 0.45 9.21
N GLY A 165 1.85 0.24 9.93
CA GLY A 165 2.37 1.13 10.98
C GLY A 165 2.83 0.38 12.22
N GLU A 166 2.78 1.06 13.39
CA GLU A 166 3.31 0.50 14.65
C GLU A 166 2.56 -0.74 15.15
N GLN A 167 1.35 -0.98 14.63
CA GLN A 167 0.49 -2.10 15.03
C GLN A 167 0.59 -3.32 14.10
N MET A 168 1.58 -3.32 13.16
CA MET A 168 1.80 -4.48 12.32
C MET A 168 2.18 -5.72 13.13
N ALA A 169 1.68 -6.88 12.69
CA ALA A 169 2.07 -8.18 13.25
C ALA A 169 3.26 -8.75 12.46
N VAL A 170 4.37 -9.00 13.14
CA VAL A 170 5.60 -9.55 12.55
C VAL A 170 5.57 -11.07 12.63
N PHE A 171 5.62 -11.73 11.47
CA PHE A 171 5.62 -13.19 11.34
C PHE A 171 7.00 -13.69 10.96
N ALA A 172 7.60 -14.50 11.83
CA ALA A 172 8.95 -15.03 11.70
C ALA A 172 9.00 -16.57 11.65
N SER A 173 7.92 -17.24 12.04
CA SER A 173 7.88 -18.71 12.11
C SER A 173 8.10 -19.42 10.77
N GLN A 174 7.86 -18.72 9.65
CA GLN A 174 8.09 -19.21 8.28
C GLN A 174 9.41 -18.74 7.67
N VAL A 175 10.19 -17.92 8.41
CA VAL A 175 11.42 -17.32 7.89
C VAL A 175 12.50 -18.38 7.68
N LYS A 176 13.14 -18.29 6.51
CA LYS A 176 14.38 -19.01 6.19
C LYS A 176 15.45 -18.01 5.75
N VAL A 177 16.65 -18.21 6.24
CA VAL A 177 17.83 -17.45 5.87
C VAL A 177 18.81 -18.39 5.17
N ASP A 178 19.10 -18.13 3.91
CA ASP A 178 19.89 -19.02 3.03
C ASP A 178 19.43 -20.49 3.08
N GLY A 179 18.10 -20.67 3.09
CA GLY A 179 17.44 -21.99 3.11
C GLY A 179 17.27 -22.61 4.51
N LYS A 180 17.93 -22.10 5.55
CA LYS A 180 17.81 -22.62 6.92
C LYS A 180 16.69 -21.93 7.67
N PRO A 181 15.81 -22.65 8.40
CA PRO A 181 14.79 -22.04 9.25
C PRO A 181 15.41 -21.08 10.29
N LEU A 182 14.77 -19.95 10.54
CA LEU A 182 15.25 -18.98 11.54
C LEU A 182 15.39 -19.60 12.93
N SER A 183 14.54 -20.55 13.27
CA SER A 183 14.58 -21.27 14.56
C SER A 183 15.82 -22.15 14.75
N GLU A 184 16.58 -22.44 13.70
CA GLU A 184 17.83 -23.20 13.74
C GLU A 184 19.08 -22.29 13.76
N LEU A 185 18.89 -20.97 13.73
CA LEU A 185 19.96 -19.99 13.72
C LEU A 185 20.13 -19.36 15.11
N GLU A 186 21.34 -18.94 15.41
CA GLU A 186 21.65 -18.25 16.67
C GLU A 186 21.11 -16.81 16.61
N LEU A 187 19.97 -16.60 17.26
CA LEU A 187 19.34 -15.28 17.41
C LEU A 187 18.79 -15.15 18.83
N THR A 188 19.39 -14.28 19.64
CA THR A 188 18.91 -14.08 21.00
C THR A 188 17.54 -13.36 21.04
N PRO A 189 16.74 -13.57 22.08
CA PRO A 189 15.46 -12.87 22.24
C PRO A 189 15.60 -11.34 22.21
N GLU A 190 16.68 -10.80 22.81
CA GLU A 190 16.96 -9.36 22.82
C GLU A 190 17.23 -8.85 21.41
N ARG A 191 18.07 -9.57 20.65
CA ARG A 191 18.39 -9.20 19.27
C ARG A 191 17.18 -9.30 18.36
N TRP A 192 16.35 -10.33 18.57
CA TRP A 192 15.07 -10.44 17.86
C TRP A 192 14.13 -9.26 18.16
N ALA A 193 14.07 -8.81 19.42
CA ALA A 193 13.27 -7.65 19.79
C ALA A 193 13.76 -6.36 19.10
N GLU A 194 15.08 -6.17 18.99
CA GLU A 194 15.67 -5.04 18.24
C GLU A 194 15.32 -5.08 16.75
N ILE A 195 15.40 -6.25 16.11
CA ILE A 195 15.04 -6.44 14.70
C ILE A 195 13.56 -6.11 14.48
N LYS A 196 12.67 -6.60 15.34
CA LYS A 196 11.24 -6.25 15.27
C LYS A 196 11.01 -4.75 15.40
N LEU A 197 11.66 -4.12 16.38
CA LEU A 197 11.53 -2.68 16.60
C LEU A 197 12.04 -1.88 15.38
N ALA A 198 13.19 -2.25 14.82
CA ALA A 198 13.76 -1.62 13.63
C ALA A 198 12.82 -1.76 12.41
N THR A 199 12.17 -2.92 12.26
CA THR A 199 11.17 -3.16 11.20
C THR A 199 9.98 -2.22 11.35
N VAL A 200 9.36 -2.18 12.53
CA VAL A 200 8.19 -1.35 12.82
C VAL A 200 8.52 0.14 12.67
N GLN A 201 9.70 0.56 13.12
CA GLN A 201 10.15 1.95 13.04
C GLN A 201 10.83 2.32 11.71
N GLY A 202 10.88 1.41 10.73
CA GLY A 202 11.61 1.62 9.48
C GLY A 202 11.23 2.91 8.74
N GLY A 203 9.94 3.28 8.74
CA GLY A 203 9.47 4.53 8.15
C GLY A 203 9.98 5.77 8.89
N SER A 204 9.89 5.79 10.22
CA SER A 204 10.35 6.90 11.04
C SER A 204 11.89 7.05 11.01
N ASN A 205 12.61 5.94 10.92
CA ASN A 205 14.07 5.95 10.77
C ASN A 205 14.51 6.60 9.45
N ILE A 206 13.82 6.30 8.34
CA ILE A 206 14.08 6.98 7.06
C ILE A 206 13.82 8.48 7.17
N ILE A 207 12.75 8.90 7.85
CA ILE A 207 12.45 10.32 8.05
C ILE A 207 13.56 11.00 8.86
N LYS A 208 14.04 10.37 9.92
CA LYS A 208 15.17 10.90 10.73
C LYS A 208 16.44 11.09 9.90
N LEU A 209 16.74 10.13 9.01
CA LEU A 209 17.96 10.19 8.18
C LEU A 209 17.84 11.15 7.00
N ARG A 210 16.67 11.27 6.38
CA ARG A 210 16.48 12.01 5.11
C ARG A 210 15.69 13.31 5.25
N GLY A 211 15.11 13.60 6.42
CA GLY A 211 14.21 14.74 6.65
C GLY A 211 12.86 14.61 5.93
N ARG A 212 12.54 13.44 5.37
CA ARG A 212 11.29 13.18 4.62
C ARG A 212 10.97 11.69 4.54
N SER A 213 9.71 11.37 4.26
CA SER A 213 9.23 9.99 4.08
C SER A 213 9.90 9.27 2.91
N SER A 214 9.89 7.95 2.96
CA SER A 214 10.30 7.09 1.85
C SER A 214 9.50 7.39 0.60
N PHE A 215 10.11 7.31 -0.58
CA PHE A 215 9.42 7.43 -1.87
C PHE A 215 9.93 6.45 -2.93
N GLN A 216 11.19 6.01 -2.87
CA GLN A 216 11.75 5.06 -3.85
C GLN A 216 11.18 3.66 -3.66
N SER A 217 11.28 3.09 -2.45
CA SER A 217 10.77 1.75 -2.17
C SER A 217 9.25 1.63 -2.29
N PRO A 218 8.42 2.58 -1.79
CA PRO A 218 6.98 2.51 -2.04
C PRO A 218 6.63 2.66 -3.52
N ALA A 219 7.31 3.52 -4.27
CA ALA A 219 7.08 3.65 -5.71
C ALA A 219 7.38 2.34 -6.45
N TYR A 220 8.53 1.72 -6.18
CA TYR A 220 8.91 0.45 -6.80
C TYR A 220 7.90 -0.66 -6.50
N ASN A 221 7.55 -0.87 -5.23
CA ASN A 221 6.63 -1.94 -4.86
C ASN A 221 5.22 -1.72 -5.42
N ALA A 222 4.70 -0.47 -5.41
CA ALA A 222 3.39 -0.17 -5.99
C ALA A 222 3.36 -0.44 -7.51
N VAL A 223 4.42 -0.12 -8.21
CA VAL A 223 4.55 -0.42 -9.65
C VAL A 223 4.63 -1.92 -9.89
N LYS A 224 5.34 -2.69 -9.06
CA LYS A 224 5.37 -4.17 -9.14
C LYS A 224 4.00 -4.80 -8.86
N MET A 225 3.18 -4.21 -8.00
CA MET A 225 1.79 -4.64 -7.81
C MET A 225 0.96 -4.43 -9.08
N ILE A 226 1.13 -3.29 -9.76
CA ILE A 226 0.46 -3.01 -11.05
C ILE A 226 0.98 -3.94 -12.15
N GLU A 227 2.29 -4.18 -12.23
CA GLU A 227 2.87 -5.14 -13.18
C GLU A 227 2.20 -6.52 -13.06
N ALA A 228 2.02 -7.01 -11.84
CA ALA A 228 1.34 -8.27 -11.59
C ALA A 228 -0.13 -8.23 -12.04
N ALA A 229 -0.86 -7.16 -11.73
CA ALA A 229 -2.24 -6.97 -12.16
C ALA A 229 -2.37 -6.84 -13.69
N MET A 230 -1.36 -6.33 -14.38
CA MET A 230 -1.27 -6.31 -15.85
C MET A 230 -0.96 -7.69 -16.44
N GLY A 231 -0.51 -8.62 -15.61
CA GLY A 231 -0.22 -10.01 -15.99
C GLY A 231 1.24 -10.29 -16.22
N GLY A 232 2.11 -9.50 -15.66
CA GLY A 232 3.50 -9.82 -15.43
C GLY A 232 3.69 -10.85 -14.32
N ASP A 233 4.86 -10.86 -13.71
CA ASP A 233 5.17 -11.75 -12.60
C ASP A 233 4.22 -11.49 -11.42
N LYS A 234 3.76 -12.57 -10.78
CA LYS A 234 2.88 -12.48 -9.62
C LYS A 234 3.55 -11.73 -8.48
N PHE A 235 2.82 -10.81 -7.87
CA PHE A 235 3.25 -10.15 -6.66
C PHE A 235 2.77 -10.95 -5.44
N THR A 236 3.70 -11.43 -4.62
CA THR A 236 3.44 -12.36 -3.51
C THR A 236 3.82 -11.81 -2.13
N LEU A 237 4.32 -10.57 -2.05
CA LEU A 237 4.50 -9.89 -0.77
C LEU A 237 3.14 -9.47 -0.21
N PRO A 238 3.00 -9.37 1.12
CA PRO A 238 1.77 -8.91 1.74
C PRO A 238 1.31 -7.56 1.20
N ALA A 239 0.05 -7.49 0.83
CA ALA A 239 -0.62 -6.26 0.42
C ALA A 239 -1.87 -6.06 1.28
N GLY A 240 -2.24 -4.81 1.52
CA GLY A 240 -3.52 -4.50 2.13
C GLY A 240 -4.65 -4.83 1.16
N THR A 241 -5.60 -5.60 1.62
CA THR A 241 -6.78 -6.03 0.88
C THR A 241 -8.02 -5.94 1.77
N TYR A 242 -9.19 -5.82 1.17
CA TYR A 242 -10.43 -5.86 1.94
C TYR A 242 -10.68 -7.25 2.49
N VAL A 243 -10.81 -7.35 3.80
CA VAL A 243 -11.05 -8.60 4.51
C VAL A 243 -12.43 -8.56 5.16
N ASN A 244 -13.25 -9.51 4.78
CA ASN A 244 -14.55 -9.76 5.39
C ASN A 244 -14.84 -11.26 5.33
N ASN A 245 -14.40 -11.99 6.36
CA ASN A 245 -14.53 -13.45 6.47
C ASN A 245 -15.09 -13.85 7.85
N GLU A 246 -14.98 -15.11 8.23
CA GLU A 246 -15.52 -15.62 9.51
C GLU A 246 -14.80 -15.01 10.73
N LYS A 247 -13.54 -14.61 10.60
CA LYS A 247 -12.72 -14.12 11.71
C LYS A 247 -12.53 -12.61 11.71
N TYR A 248 -12.26 -12.02 10.55
CA TYR A 248 -11.95 -10.60 10.39
C TYR A 248 -13.00 -9.93 9.51
N HIS A 249 -13.57 -8.81 9.98
CA HIS A 249 -14.74 -8.21 9.33
C HIS A 249 -14.50 -6.75 8.93
N ASN A 250 -14.79 -6.45 7.66
CA ASN A 250 -14.99 -5.08 7.17
C ASN A 250 -13.81 -4.14 7.44
N VAL A 251 -12.59 -4.59 7.15
CA VAL A 251 -11.36 -3.80 7.22
C VAL A 251 -10.51 -3.99 5.98
N MET A 252 -9.68 -3.00 5.69
CA MET A 252 -8.57 -3.13 4.77
C MET A 252 -7.33 -3.44 5.63
N MET A 253 -6.64 -4.54 5.37
CA MET A 253 -5.42 -4.90 6.10
C MET A 253 -4.50 -5.80 5.28
N ALA A 254 -3.22 -5.82 5.64
CA ALA A 254 -2.25 -6.70 5.01
C ALA A 254 -2.49 -8.16 5.39
N MET A 255 -2.54 -9.02 4.38
CA MET A 255 -2.72 -10.47 4.48
C MET A 255 -1.68 -11.18 3.60
N PRO A 256 -1.51 -12.51 3.73
CA PRO A 256 -0.82 -13.30 2.71
C PRO A 256 -1.58 -13.19 1.38
N THR A 257 -1.03 -12.41 0.45
CA THR A 257 -1.70 -12.07 -0.80
C THR A 257 -0.93 -12.56 -2.01
N VAL A 258 -1.67 -12.77 -3.09
CA VAL A 258 -1.16 -12.90 -4.45
C VAL A 258 -1.92 -11.93 -5.32
N ILE A 259 -1.20 -11.08 -6.05
CA ILE A 259 -1.78 -10.22 -7.08
C ILE A 259 -1.43 -10.80 -8.44
N ASP A 260 -2.42 -10.92 -9.31
CA ASP A 260 -2.28 -11.33 -10.70
C ASP A 260 -3.37 -10.65 -11.57
N LYS A 261 -3.53 -11.06 -12.83
CA LYS A 261 -4.55 -10.51 -13.75
C LYS A 261 -6.00 -10.54 -13.24
N LYS A 262 -6.28 -11.36 -12.23
CA LYS A 262 -7.62 -11.47 -11.63
C LYS A 262 -7.80 -10.52 -10.45
N GLY A 263 -6.77 -9.76 -10.10
CA GLY A 263 -6.73 -8.88 -8.95
C GLY A 263 -6.00 -9.49 -7.75
N VAL A 264 -6.34 -9.03 -6.54
CA VAL A 264 -5.74 -9.52 -5.30
C VAL A 264 -6.54 -10.68 -4.73
N HIS A 265 -5.84 -11.72 -4.35
CA HIS A 265 -6.37 -12.88 -3.62
C HIS A 265 -5.59 -13.05 -2.33
N PHE A 266 -6.26 -13.39 -1.24
CA PHE A 266 -5.59 -13.61 0.04
C PHE A 266 -5.96 -14.96 0.65
N THR A 267 -5.12 -15.41 1.57
CA THR A 267 -5.34 -16.60 2.39
C THR A 267 -5.15 -16.26 3.87
N GLU A 268 -5.61 -17.13 4.74
CA GLU A 268 -5.35 -16.99 6.17
C GLU A 268 -3.84 -17.16 6.46
N PRO A 269 -3.25 -16.29 7.29
CA PRO A 269 -1.85 -16.39 7.65
C PRO A 269 -1.62 -17.63 8.54
N LYS A 270 -0.48 -18.28 8.31
CA LYS A 270 -0.02 -19.40 9.15
C LYS A 270 1.12 -18.91 10.03
N GLY A 271 0.98 -19.10 11.32
CA GLY A 271 1.98 -18.65 12.30
C GLY A 271 1.82 -19.34 13.64
N THR A 272 2.65 -18.95 14.62
CA THR A 272 2.51 -19.36 16.00
C THR A 272 1.28 -18.72 16.65
N ALA A 273 0.87 -19.21 17.82
CA ALA A 273 -0.24 -18.62 18.59
C ALA A 273 0.04 -17.13 18.92
N GLU A 274 1.29 -16.79 19.20
CA GLU A 274 1.70 -15.41 19.51
C GLU A 274 1.62 -14.51 18.25
N GLU A 275 2.04 -15.01 17.09
CA GLU A 275 1.94 -14.28 15.82
C GLU A 275 0.48 -14.03 15.42
N ILE A 276 -0.38 -15.03 15.60
CA ILE A 276 -1.82 -14.89 15.37
C ILE A 276 -2.44 -13.92 16.37
N ALA A 277 -2.08 -13.97 17.65
CA ALA A 277 -2.56 -13.02 18.64
C ALA A 277 -2.11 -11.58 18.33
N ALA A 278 -0.91 -11.39 17.82
CA ALA A 278 -0.44 -10.08 17.35
C ALA A 278 -1.27 -9.58 16.16
N LEU A 279 -1.64 -10.45 15.22
CA LEU A 279 -2.52 -10.09 14.12
C LEU A 279 -3.93 -9.75 14.60
N ASP A 280 -4.47 -10.49 15.56
CA ASP A 280 -5.78 -10.21 16.16
C ASP A 280 -5.78 -8.83 16.84
N ALA A 281 -4.72 -8.48 17.58
CA ALA A 281 -4.57 -7.15 18.18
C ALA A 281 -4.46 -6.04 17.11
N SER A 282 -3.75 -6.30 16.02
CA SER A 282 -3.66 -5.37 14.89
C SER A 282 -5.03 -5.15 14.23
N TYR A 283 -5.79 -6.22 14.03
CA TYR A 283 -7.17 -6.14 13.52
C TYR A 283 -8.08 -5.34 14.45
N GLU A 284 -8.04 -5.57 15.75
CA GLU A 284 -8.82 -4.79 16.72
C GLU A 284 -8.49 -3.29 16.65
N HIS A 285 -7.21 -2.96 16.47
CA HIS A 285 -6.79 -1.57 16.27
C HIS A 285 -7.39 -0.98 14.98
N LEU A 286 -7.37 -1.71 13.87
CA LEU A 286 -7.99 -1.28 12.61
C LEU A 286 -9.50 -1.09 12.74
N CYS A 287 -10.18 -1.97 13.48
CA CYS A 287 -11.61 -1.79 13.78
C CYS A 287 -11.88 -0.48 14.52
N LYS A 288 -11.08 -0.15 15.53
CA LYS A 288 -11.19 1.13 16.26
C LYS A 288 -10.97 2.33 15.33
N MET A 289 -9.98 2.27 14.45
CA MET A 289 -9.73 3.33 13.48
C MET A 289 -10.87 3.46 12.45
N ARG A 290 -11.43 2.35 11.98
CA ARG A 290 -12.62 2.32 11.11
C ARG A 290 -13.82 2.96 11.81
N ASP A 291 -14.07 2.57 13.04
CA ASP A 291 -15.20 3.07 13.82
C ASP A 291 -15.01 4.58 14.12
N GLU A 292 -13.78 5.04 14.34
CA GLU A 292 -13.46 6.48 14.46
C GLU A 292 -13.88 7.27 13.21
N ILE A 293 -13.60 6.79 12.00
CA ILE A 293 -14.00 7.50 10.77
C ILE A 293 -15.50 7.38 10.48
N ILE A 294 -16.19 6.36 11.01
CA ILE A 294 -17.66 6.28 11.01
C ILE A 294 -18.24 7.31 11.97
N ASP A 295 -17.75 7.39 13.20
CA ASP A 295 -18.20 8.34 14.21
C ASP A 295 -17.97 9.81 13.79
N LEU A 296 -16.90 10.06 13.06
CA LEU A 296 -16.60 11.36 12.45
C LEU A 296 -17.47 11.69 11.23
N GLY A 297 -18.34 10.76 10.79
CA GLY A 297 -19.23 10.93 9.65
C GLY A 297 -18.50 10.94 8.29
N ILE A 298 -17.27 10.42 8.23
CA ILE A 298 -16.47 10.34 6.99
C ILE A 298 -17.01 9.22 6.09
N ILE A 299 -17.36 8.07 6.68
CA ILE A 299 -18.05 6.98 6.00
C ILE A 299 -19.29 6.59 6.78
N PRO A 300 -20.33 6.05 6.13
CA PRO A 300 -21.54 5.60 6.82
C PRO A 300 -21.27 4.36 7.68
N ALA A 301 -22.24 4.00 8.50
CA ALA A 301 -22.23 2.75 9.25
C ALA A 301 -22.07 1.54 8.32
N VAL A 302 -21.42 0.47 8.81
CA VAL A 302 -21.12 -0.74 8.02
C VAL A 302 -22.36 -1.32 7.34
N ALA A 303 -23.53 -1.23 7.97
CA ALA A 303 -24.81 -1.71 7.40
C ALA A 303 -25.19 -1.04 6.07
N ASP A 304 -24.71 0.18 5.85
CA ASP A 304 -25.03 0.99 4.68
C ASP A 304 -23.98 0.91 3.57
N TRP A 305 -22.87 0.21 3.77
CA TRP A 305 -21.75 0.16 2.82
C TRP A 305 -22.15 -0.42 1.46
N LYS A 306 -23.04 -1.41 1.43
CA LYS A 306 -23.57 -1.98 0.17
C LYS A 306 -24.41 -0.98 -0.64
N THR A 307 -24.88 0.10 -0.01
CA THR A 307 -25.55 1.20 -0.73
C THR A 307 -24.54 2.03 -1.52
N LEU A 308 -23.33 2.24 -0.97
CA LEU A 308 -22.24 2.94 -1.65
C LEU A 308 -21.56 2.06 -2.70
N ASN A 309 -21.24 0.84 -2.31
CA ASN A 309 -20.60 -0.14 -3.17
C ASN A 309 -21.33 -1.50 -3.13
N PRO A 310 -22.18 -1.78 -4.11
CA PRO A 310 -22.94 -3.04 -4.17
C PRO A 310 -22.08 -4.31 -4.37
N ASN A 311 -20.79 -4.15 -4.66
CA ASN A 311 -19.85 -5.27 -4.88
C ASN A 311 -19.19 -5.80 -3.58
N LEU A 312 -19.55 -5.24 -2.41
CA LEU A 312 -19.07 -5.70 -1.10
C LEU A 312 -19.84 -6.92 -0.59
#